data_8d00fabf734d1930a0d842761aaae243
#
_entry.id   8d00fabf734d1930a0d842761aaae243
#
_cell.length_a   1.000
_cell.length_b   1.000
_cell.length_c   1.000
_cell.angle_alpha   90.00
_cell.angle_beta   90.00
_cell.angle_gamma   90.00
#
_symmetry.space_group_name_H-M   'P 1'
#
loop_
_entity.id
_entity.type
_entity.pdbx_description
1 polymer ?
#
loop_
_entity_poly.entity_id
_entity_poly.type
_entity_poly.pdbx_seq_one_letter_code
_entity_poly.pdbx_strand_id
1 'polypeptide(L)'
;MIRAMPRISLPTPFSSSRSTGSAAPAGPLGTLGSVVRHEASGALRSRLPGRGRTRPDVLPDPQAITPVRQRVQADAERAAAFARCVGAAPGEHVHAGFLHTLTFPVSMRVLTAKAFPLPVLGLIHLENTATAHHPVGTDDQLTVRSRIREFGRHRRGITVTVLAEIWDESGRLVFSDESLYLSKTADRGAGEGSPSAKTDRPDAREGARLIGRWRLPGDIGRRYAAVSGDANPIHLSAVSAKAFGMKSSLAHGMYCASRALGLLVSDPGAAGTWRVTFGSPVFLPATVDLWKVCDPESDGQTAVRGIGRGARRHFEVSFRRPS
;
A
#
# COMPACT_ATOMS: atom_id res chain seq x y z
N MET A 1 -37.37 -42.53 51.14
CA MET A 1 -36.29 -43.21 50.33
C MET A 1 -35.60 -42.11 49.51
N ILE A 2 -34.44 -41.64 49.99
CA ILE A 2 -33.64 -40.57 49.35
C ILE A 2 -32.51 -41.32 48.64
N ARG A 3 -32.47 -41.20 47.29
CA ARG A 3 -31.43 -41.77 46.45
C ARG A 3 -30.24 -40.80 46.33
N ALA A 4 -29.07 -41.22 46.77
CA ALA A 4 -27.83 -40.45 46.72
C ALA A 4 -27.33 -40.32 45.29
N MET A 5 -26.87 -39.09 44.93
CA MET A 5 -26.16 -38.81 43.68
C MET A 5 -24.66 -39.13 43.81
N PRO A 6 -23.99 -39.58 42.77
CA PRO A 6 -22.56 -39.88 42.79
C PRO A 6 -21.71 -38.59 42.72
N ARG A 7 -20.61 -38.59 43.47
CA ARG A 7 -19.59 -37.54 43.49
C ARG A 7 -18.78 -37.56 42.18
N ILE A 8 -18.68 -36.41 41.53
CA ILE A 8 -17.78 -36.20 40.41
C ILE A 8 -16.42 -35.76 40.96
N SER A 9 -15.38 -36.57 40.65
CA SER A 9 -13.98 -36.26 40.99
C SER A 9 -13.41 -35.27 39.99
N LEU A 10 -12.80 -34.21 40.50
CA LEU A 10 -12.04 -33.22 39.73
C LEU A 10 -10.63 -33.76 39.40
N PRO A 11 -10.11 -33.59 38.17
CA PRO A 11 -8.74 -33.96 37.86
C PRO A 11 -7.75 -32.93 38.40
N THR A 12 -6.60 -33.43 38.89
CA THR A 12 -5.44 -32.75 39.40
C THR A 12 -4.75 -31.89 38.32
N PRO A 13 -4.09 -30.77 38.66
CA PRO A 13 -3.43 -29.90 37.67
C PRO A 13 -2.13 -30.53 37.15
N PHE A 14 -2.00 -30.52 35.81
CA PHE A 14 -0.79 -30.94 35.10
C PHE A 14 0.37 -29.98 35.38
N SER A 15 1.55 -30.55 35.63
CA SER A 15 2.80 -29.84 35.82
C SER A 15 3.24 -29.12 34.55
N SER A 16 3.64 -27.85 34.72
CA SER A 16 4.20 -27.01 33.68
C SER A 16 5.58 -27.48 33.24
N SER A 17 5.71 -28.06 32.05
CA SER A 17 6.99 -28.10 31.34
C SER A 17 7.20 -26.79 30.61
N ARG A 18 8.26 -26.03 30.94
CA ARG A 18 8.71 -24.84 30.25
C ARG A 18 9.14 -25.25 28.83
N SER A 19 8.35 -24.86 27.82
CA SER A 19 8.79 -24.83 26.43
C SER A 19 9.42 -23.47 26.14
N THR A 20 10.63 -23.51 25.63
CA THR A 20 11.42 -22.40 25.12
C THR A 20 10.62 -21.55 24.15
N GLY A 21 10.53 -20.25 24.42
CA GLY A 21 9.70 -19.30 23.71
C GLY A 21 10.08 -19.16 22.24
N SER A 22 9.18 -19.58 21.36
CA SER A 22 9.08 -19.05 20.01
C SER A 22 8.41 -17.69 20.11
N ALA A 23 9.14 -16.63 19.78
CA ALA A 23 8.59 -15.29 19.73
C ALA A 23 7.48 -15.26 18.67
N ALA A 24 6.27 -14.90 19.07
CA ALA A 24 5.16 -14.66 18.16
C ALA A 24 5.55 -13.60 17.10
N PRO A 25 5.18 -13.75 15.83
CA PRO A 25 5.47 -12.76 14.80
C PRO A 25 4.80 -11.44 15.19
N ALA A 26 5.59 -10.36 15.22
CA ALA A 26 5.08 -9.02 15.47
C ALA A 26 4.00 -8.69 14.43
N GLY A 27 2.79 -8.34 14.86
CA GLY A 27 1.72 -7.91 13.99
C GLY A 27 2.12 -6.69 13.15
N PRO A 28 1.34 -6.34 12.10
CA PRO A 28 1.70 -5.29 11.13
C PRO A 28 2.03 -3.93 11.75
N LEU A 29 1.44 -3.59 12.90
CA LEU A 29 1.76 -2.38 13.67
C LEU A 29 3.16 -2.43 14.31
N GLY A 30 3.66 -3.63 14.63
CA GLY A 30 5.01 -3.80 15.20
C GLY A 30 6.11 -3.53 14.20
N THR A 31 5.90 -3.85 12.93
CA THR A 31 6.91 -3.70 11.86
C THR A 31 7.15 -2.22 11.54
N LEU A 32 6.09 -1.41 11.36
CA LEU A 32 6.25 0.04 11.14
C LEU A 32 6.76 0.78 12.38
N GLY A 33 6.32 0.37 13.57
CA GLY A 33 6.86 0.91 14.82
C GLY A 33 8.35 0.62 15.03
N SER A 34 8.87 -0.50 14.52
CA SER A 34 10.30 -0.81 14.53
C SER A 34 11.08 0.00 13.49
N VAL A 35 10.49 0.23 12.30
CA VAL A 35 11.05 1.09 11.24
C VAL A 35 11.18 2.52 11.73
N VAL A 36 10.11 3.09 12.29
CA VAL A 36 10.12 4.46 12.84
C VAL A 36 11.15 4.59 13.98
N ARG A 37 11.31 3.57 14.85
CA ARG A 37 12.32 3.57 15.90
C ARG A 37 13.73 3.42 15.37
N HIS A 38 13.97 2.57 14.38
CA HIS A 38 15.29 2.34 13.81
C HIS A 38 15.78 3.56 13.02
N GLU A 39 14.90 4.18 12.22
CA GLU A 39 15.24 5.41 11.49
C GLU A 39 15.29 6.65 12.39
N ALA A 40 14.49 6.73 13.46
CA ALA A 40 14.60 7.82 14.44
C ALA A 40 15.95 7.80 15.17
N SER A 41 16.50 6.61 15.43
CA SER A 41 17.84 6.48 16.02
C SER A 41 18.96 6.85 15.04
N GLY A 42 18.76 6.62 13.73
CA GLY A 42 19.66 7.06 12.66
C GLY A 42 19.46 8.52 12.23
N ALA A 43 18.22 9.02 12.26
CA ALA A 43 17.84 10.36 11.85
C ALA A 43 18.26 11.46 12.84
N LEU A 44 18.59 11.10 14.10
CA LEU A 44 19.19 12.07 15.04
C LEU A 44 20.61 12.49 14.59
N ARG A 45 21.22 11.75 13.65
CA ARG A 45 22.51 12.09 13.03
C ARG A 45 22.42 12.62 11.60
N SER A 46 21.30 12.47 10.91
CA SER A 46 21.09 13.01 9.57
C SER A 46 19.86 13.92 9.56
N ARG A 47 20.12 15.20 9.73
CA ARG A 47 19.11 16.26 9.66
C ARG A 47 18.36 16.21 8.36
N LEU A 48 17.02 16.15 8.41
CA LEU A 48 16.01 16.44 7.38
C LEU A 48 16.08 15.62 6.06
N PRO A 49 14.94 15.06 5.61
CA PRO A 49 14.86 14.45 4.29
C PRO A 49 15.09 15.52 3.23
N GLY A 50 16.13 15.38 2.44
CA GLY A 50 16.38 16.21 1.26
C GLY A 50 17.66 17.04 1.23
N ARG A 51 18.49 17.07 2.26
CA ARG A 51 19.78 17.79 2.18
C ARG A 51 20.97 16.81 2.10
N GLY A 52 21.52 16.67 0.91
CA GLY A 52 22.91 16.24 0.75
C GLY A 52 23.20 14.86 0.18
N ARG A 53 22.22 14.12 -0.36
CA ARG A 53 22.54 12.92 -1.15
C ARG A 53 22.67 13.29 -2.62
N THR A 54 23.92 13.27 -3.13
CA THR A 54 24.19 13.28 -4.55
C THR A 54 23.58 12.05 -5.20
N ARG A 55 23.13 12.19 -6.44
CA ARG A 55 22.66 11.08 -7.26
C ARG A 55 23.85 10.13 -7.47
N PRO A 56 23.75 8.84 -7.12
CA PRO A 56 24.85 7.92 -7.36
C PRO A 56 25.06 7.73 -8.87
N ASP A 57 26.29 7.68 -9.29
CA ASP A 57 26.65 7.46 -10.70
C ASP A 57 26.23 6.07 -11.17
N VAL A 58 26.25 5.09 -10.26
CA VAL A 58 25.83 3.71 -10.52
C VAL A 58 24.54 3.42 -9.71
N LEU A 59 23.56 2.81 -10.36
CA LEU A 59 22.35 2.36 -9.67
C LEU A 59 22.69 1.19 -8.74
N PRO A 60 21.99 1.07 -7.58
CA PRO A 60 22.18 -0.07 -6.70
C PRO A 60 21.81 -1.39 -7.39
N ASP A 61 22.46 -2.48 -6.98
CA ASP A 61 22.15 -3.82 -7.46
C ASP A 61 20.92 -4.38 -6.69
N PRO A 62 19.81 -4.72 -7.37
CA PRO A 62 18.66 -5.34 -6.74
C PRO A 62 18.99 -6.68 -6.07
N GLN A 63 19.97 -7.44 -6.61
CA GLN A 63 20.36 -8.77 -6.13
C GLN A 63 21.10 -8.71 -4.78
N ALA A 64 21.66 -7.56 -4.43
CA ALA A 64 22.29 -7.34 -3.12
C ALA A 64 21.28 -7.36 -1.97
N ILE A 65 19.98 -7.32 -2.27
CA ILE A 65 18.90 -7.27 -1.27
C ILE A 65 18.16 -8.60 -1.27
N THR A 66 18.29 -9.33 -0.16
CA THR A 66 17.68 -10.66 -0.01
C THR A 66 16.15 -10.60 -0.08
N PRO A 67 15.51 -11.40 -0.94
CA PRO A 67 14.06 -11.53 -0.96
C PRO A 67 13.50 -12.00 0.39
N VAL A 68 12.31 -11.54 0.74
CA VAL A 68 11.60 -11.94 1.96
C VAL A 68 10.42 -12.82 1.58
N ARG A 69 10.23 -13.92 2.33
CA ARG A 69 9.09 -14.83 2.22
C ARG A 69 8.38 -14.91 3.56
N GLN A 70 7.05 -14.95 3.55
CA GLN A 70 6.23 -15.06 4.75
C GLN A 70 4.92 -15.79 4.45
N ARG A 71 4.50 -16.71 5.35
CA ARG A 71 3.14 -17.25 5.35
C ARG A 71 2.19 -16.23 5.96
N VAL A 72 1.01 -16.08 5.37
CA VAL A 72 -0.05 -15.19 5.80
C VAL A 72 -1.41 -15.85 5.58
N GLN A 73 -2.43 -15.40 6.28
CA GLN A 73 -3.80 -15.85 6.07
C GLN A 73 -4.63 -14.68 5.53
N ALA A 74 -5.54 -14.97 4.62
CA ALA A 74 -6.55 -14.03 4.14
C ALA A 74 -7.69 -13.91 5.17
N ASP A 75 -7.40 -13.42 6.36
CA ASP A 75 -8.32 -13.33 7.51
C ASP A 75 -9.65 -12.69 7.11
N ALA A 76 -10.76 -13.43 7.34
CA ALA A 76 -12.10 -13.06 6.90
C ALA A 76 -12.61 -11.77 7.55
N GLU A 77 -12.35 -11.58 8.84
CA GLU A 77 -12.82 -10.40 9.57
C GLU A 77 -12.09 -9.14 9.09
N ARG A 78 -10.78 -9.23 8.93
CA ARG A 78 -9.95 -8.14 8.40
C ARG A 78 -10.28 -7.84 6.94
N ALA A 79 -10.52 -8.85 6.11
CA ALA A 79 -10.93 -8.68 4.71
C ALA A 79 -12.29 -7.96 4.60
N ALA A 80 -13.26 -8.36 5.42
CA ALA A 80 -14.56 -7.71 5.49
C ALA A 80 -14.47 -6.26 6.03
N ALA A 81 -13.63 -6.02 7.05
CA ALA A 81 -13.39 -4.67 7.57
C ALA A 81 -12.72 -3.78 6.51
N PHE A 82 -11.76 -4.32 5.74
CA PHE A 82 -11.13 -3.64 4.62
C PHE A 82 -12.15 -3.27 3.54
N ALA A 83 -12.98 -4.23 3.09
CA ALA A 83 -14.01 -4.00 2.08
C ALA A 83 -14.94 -2.86 2.50
N ARG A 84 -15.47 -2.90 3.74
CA ARG A 84 -16.30 -1.80 4.30
C ARG A 84 -15.55 -0.47 4.34
N CYS A 85 -14.26 -0.48 4.69
CA CYS A 85 -13.46 0.75 4.76
C CYS A 85 -13.32 1.44 3.40
N VAL A 86 -13.16 0.66 2.32
CA VAL A 86 -13.05 1.19 0.95
C VAL A 86 -14.41 1.35 0.26
N GLY A 87 -15.52 1.05 0.95
CA GLY A 87 -16.87 1.20 0.41
C GLY A 87 -17.29 0.09 -0.55
N ALA A 88 -16.65 -1.07 -0.46
CA ALA A 88 -17.06 -2.29 -1.15
C ALA A 88 -17.89 -3.20 -0.22
N ALA A 89 -18.76 -4.02 -0.79
CA ALA A 89 -19.43 -5.08 -0.03
C ALA A 89 -18.41 -6.20 0.27
N PRO A 90 -18.42 -6.78 1.48
CA PRO A 90 -17.75 -8.05 1.71
C PRO A 90 -18.33 -9.13 0.79
N GLY A 91 -17.47 -9.95 0.22
CA GLY A 91 -17.83 -11.01 -0.71
C GLY A 91 -17.13 -12.33 -0.36
N GLU A 92 -17.40 -13.33 -1.17
CA GLU A 92 -16.75 -14.66 -1.08
C GLU A 92 -15.25 -14.55 -1.42
N HIS A 93 -14.89 -13.69 -2.36
CA HIS A 93 -13.52 -13.41 -2.72
C HIS A 93 -13.03 -12.14 -2.03
N VAL A 94 -11.79 -12.16 -1.59
CA VAL A 94 -11.17 -10.98 -0.98
C VAL A 94 -10.87 -9.92 -2.04
N HIS A 95 -11.10 -8.67 -1.69
CA HIS A 95 -10.83 -7.52 -2.55
C HIS A 95 -9.34 -7.46 -2.94
N ALA A 96 -9.00 -7.23 -4.23
CA ALA A 96 -7.60 -7.15 -4.69
C ALA A 96 -6.75 -6.13 -3.90
N GLY A 97 -7.34 -5.01 -3.47
CA GLY A 97 -6.67 -4.06 -2.59
C GLY A 97 -6.37 -4.62 -1.19
N PHE A 98 -7.14 -5.62 -0.72
CA PHE A 98 -6.81 -6.33 0.52
C PHE A 98 -5.57 -7.22 0.32
N LEU A 99 -5.45 -7.91 -0.83
CA LEU A 99 -4.27 -8.69 -1.17
C LEU A 99 -3.00 -7.81 -1.17
N HIS A 100 -3.08 -6.57 -1.69
CA HIS A 100 -2.01 -5.59 -1.54
C HIS A 100 -1.64 -5.34 -0.07
N THR A 101 -2.61 -5.30 0.86
CA THR A 101 -2.29 -5.11 2.29
C THR A 101 -1.58 -6.31 2.92
N LEU A 102 -1.70 -7.51 2.33
CA LEU A 102 -0.94 -8.69 2.75
C LEU A 102 0.50 -8.64 2.25
N THR A 103 0.74 -8.05 1.06
CA THR A 103 2.09 -7.88 0.52
C THR A 103 2.87 -6.77 1.20
N PHE A 104 2.20 -5.73 1.67
CA PHE A 104 2.82 -4.51 2.20
C PHE A 104 3.81 -4.76 3.35
N PRO A 105 3.50 -5.51 4.44
CA PRO A 105 4.44 -5.75 5.52
C PRO A 105 5.68 -6.52 5.07
N VAL A 106 5.53 -7.44 4.10
CA VAL A 106 6.62 -8.24 3.55
C VAL A 106 7.53 -7.36 2.68
N SER A 107 6.96 -6.48 1.87
CA SER A 107 7.67 -5.48 1.08
C SER A 107 8.41 -4.47 1.96
N MET A 108 7.80 -4.04 3.06
CA MET A 108 8.46 -3.18 4.05
C MET A 108 9.71 -3.83 4.67
N ARG A 109 9.70 -5.15 4.90
CA ARG A 109 10.91 -5.86 5.38
C ARG A 109 12.04 -5.85 4.35
N VAL A 110 11.73 -5.91 3.07
CA VAL A 110 12.72 -5.76 1.99
C VAL A 110 13.27 -4.34 1.95
N LEU A 111 12.39 -3.33 2.01
CA LEU A 111 12.76 -1.91 1.98
C LEU A 111 13.52 -1.44 3.22
N THR A 112 13.36 -2.13 4.37
CA THR A 112 14.06 -1.82 5.62
C THR A 112 15.27 -2.72 5.87
N ALA A 113 15.62 -3.60 4.93
CA ALA A 113 16.81 -4.42 5.02
C ALA A 113 18.07 -3.54 5.08
N LYS A 114 19.08 -3.97 5.86
CA LYS A 114 20.35 -3.21 6.01
C LYS A 114 21.03 -2.91 4.67
N ALA A 115 20.86 -3.80 3.69
CA ALA A 115 21.41 -3.63 2.34
C ALA A 115 20.61 -2.65 1.46
N PHE A 116 19.39 -2.23 1.88
CA PHE A 116 18.60 -1.31 1.09
C PHE A 116 19.17 0.12 1.17
N PRO A 117 19.55 0.73 0.01
CA PRO A 117 20.39 1.92 0.03
C PRO A 117 19.63 3.25 0.13
N LEU A 118 18.29 3.23 0.03
CA LEU A 118 17.48 4.45 -0.01
C LEU A 118 16.74 4.67 1.32
N PRO A 119 16.48 5.94 1.72
CA PRO A 119 15.66 6.22 2.89
C PRO A 119 14.22 5.79 2.66
N VAL A 120 13.68 4.94 3.52
CA VAL A 120 12.29 4.44 3.40
C VAL A 120 11.29 5.54 3.73
N LEU A 121 11.55 6.31 4.80
CA LEU A 121 10.76 7.50 5.12
C LEU A 121 11.02 8.57 4.04
N GLY A 122 9.96 8.90 3.30
CA GLY A 122 10.03 9.85 2.19
C GLY A 122 10.02 9.20 0.81
N LEU A 123 9.94 7.88 0.72
CA LEU A 123 9.59 7.21 -0.53
C LEU A 123 8.19 7.66 -0.98
N ILE A 124 8.09 8.08 -2.23
CA ILE A 124 6.83 8.51 -2.84
C ILE A 124 6.33 7.38 -3.73
N HIS A 125 5.18 6.83 -3.43
CA HIS A 125 4.51 5.84 -4.27
C HIS A 125 4.03 6.53 -5.54
N LEU A 126 4.58 6.17 -6.70
CA LEU A 126 4.25 6.75 -8.01
C LEU A 126 3.18 5.96 -8.73
N GLU A 127 3.30 4.64 -8.67
CA GLU A 127 2.48 3.72 -9.43
C GLU A 127 2.38 2.37 -8.73
N ASN A 128 1.25 1.70 -8.89
CA ASN A 128 1.10 0.30 -8.55
C ASN A 128 0.37 -0.42 -9.69
N THR A 129 0.89 -1.58 -10.08
CA THR A 129 0.23 -2.50 -10.99
C THR A 129 0.05 -3.83 -10.29
N ALA A 130 -1.20 -4.25 -10.13
CA ALA A 130 -1.50 -5.50 -9.46
C ALA A 130 -2.37 -6.38 -10.34
N THR A 131 -2.05 -7.68 -10.39
CA THR A 131 -2.78 -8.69 -11.15
C THR A 131 -3.30 -9.76 -10.19
N ALA A 132 -4.61 -9.88 -10.09
CA ALA A 132 -5.27 -11.04 -9.53
C ALA A 132 -5.33 -12.10 -10.63
N HIS A 133 -4.52 -13.14 -10.51
CA HIS A 133 -4.48 -14.25 -11.48
C HIS A 133 -5.63 -15.21 -11.23
N HIS A 134 -5.96 -15.41 -9.95
CA HIS A 134 -7.06 -16.24 -9.48
C HIS A 134 -7.74 -15.56 -8.29
N PRO A 135 -9.06 -15.70 -8.14
CA PRO A 135 -9.75 -15.25 -6.94
C PRO A 135 -9.19 -15.95 -5.69
N VAL A 136 -9.11 -15.23 -4.60
CA VAL A 136 -8.67 -15.73 -3.28
C VAL A 136 -9.87 -15.69 -2.34
N GLY A 137 -10.12 -16.80 -1.68
CA GLY A 137 -11.17 -16.91 -0.66
C GLY A 137 -10.74 -16.29 0.68
N THR A 138 -11.73 -16.06 1.53
CA THR A 138 -11.48 -15.74 2.94
C THR A 138 -10.90 -16.98 3.65
N ASP A 139 -9.99 -16.73 4.58
CA ASP A 139 -9.26 -17.74 5.38
C ASP A 139 -8.27 -18.60 4.60
N ASP A 140 -8.08 -18.38 3.30
CA ASP A 140 -7.03 -19.03 2.52
C ASP A 140 -5.66 -18.81 3.16
N GLN A 141 -4.88 -19.91 3.23
CA GLN A 141 -3.48 -19.87 3.64
C GLN A 141 -2.62 -19.54 2.42
N LEU A 142 -1.80 -18.54 2.57
CA LEU A 142 -1.06 -17.95 1.46
C LEU A 142 0.42 -17.81 1.80
N THR A 143 1.25 -17.77 0.79
CA THR A 143 2.67 -17.41 0.92
C THR A 143 2.94 -16.15 0.13
N VAL A 144 3.39 -15.10 0.78
CA VAL A 144 3.87 -13.86 0.16
C VAL A 144 5.38 -13.94 -0.03
N ARG A 145 5.87 -13.60 -1.23
CA ARG A 145 7.28 -13.36 -1.53
C ARG A 145 7.44 -11.94 -2.04
N SER A 146 8.40 -11.18 -1.49
CA SER A 146 8.71 -9.84 -1.95
C SER A 146 10.19 -9.67 -2.22
N ARG A 147 10.54 -8.89 -3.26
CA ARG A 147 11.91 -8.57 -3.66
C ARG A 147 11.98 -7.22 -4.35
N ILE A 148 13.14 -6.63 -4.39
CA ILE A 148 13.41 -5.54 -5.32
C ILE A 148 13.51 -6.13 -6.73
N ARG A 149 12.74 -5.58 -7.66
CA ARG A 149 12.83 -5.95 -9.07
C ARG A 149 13.95 -5.17 -9.77
N GLU A 150 13.95 -3.85 -9.56
CA GLU A 150 14.91 -2.96 -10.20
C GLU A 150 15.02 -1.61 -9.49
N PHE A 151 16.13 -0.92 -9.75
CA PHE A 151 16.28 0.51 -9.49
C PHE A 151 16.34 1.24 -10.83
N GLY A 152 15.72 2.41 -10.92
CA GLY A 152 15.67 3.22 -12.13
C GLY A 152 16.12 4.66 -11.90
N ARG A 153 16.46 5.35 -12.98
CA ARG A 153 16.76 6.78 -12.95
C ARG A 153 15.47 7.58 -13.18
N HIS A 154 15.29 8.61 -12.42
CA HIS A 154 14.19 9.54 -12.58
C HIS A 154 14.72 10.98 -12.49
N ARG A 155 14.11 11.96 -13.19
CA ARG A 155 14.51 13.37 -13.16
C ARG A 155 14.58 13.97 -11.74
N ARG A 156 13.87 13.41 -10.77
CA ARG A 156 13.77 13.89 -9.37
C ARG A 156 14.50 12.97 -8.39
N GLY A 157 15.25 11.96 -8.85
CA GLY A 157 15.93 11.03 -7.96
C GLY A 157 16.07 9.62 -8.53
N ILE A 158 15.95 8.64 -7.67
CA ILE A 158 16.03 7.21 -8.00
C ILE A 158 14.67 6.57 -7.76
N THR A 159 14.22 5.77 -8.71
CA THR A 159 13.06 4.90 -8.50
C THR A 159 13.49 3.52 -8.04
N VAL A 160 12.60 2.87 -7.31
CA VAL A 160 12.72 1.46 -6.94
C VAL A 160 11.39 0.77 -7.21
N THR A 161 11.44 -0.34 -7.93
CA THR A 161 10.30 -1.22 -8.18
C THR A 161 10.37 -2.40 -7.23
N VAL A 162 9.32 -2.55 -6.41
CA VAL A 162 9.15 -3.70 -5.51
C VAL A 162 8.14 -4.64 -6.15
N LEU A 163 8.52 -5.90 -6.34
CA LEU A 163 7.61 -6.96 -6.76
C LEU A 163 7.27 -7.84 -5.57
N ALA A 164 5.98 -8.01 -5.32
CA ALA A 164 5.46 -8.97 -4.37
C ALA A 164 4.52 -9.95 -5.08
N GLU A 165 4.61 -11.21 -4.72
CA GLU A 165 3.84 -12.30 -5.29
C GLU A 165 3.17 -13.08 -4.17
N ILE A 166 1.91 -13.47 -4.38
CA ILE A 166 1.15 -14.32 -3.45
C ILE A 166 0.87 -15.65 -4.12
N TRP A 167 1.17 -16.71 -3.39
CA TRP A 167 1.02 -18.10 -3.81
C TRP A 167 0.09 -18.82 -2.86
N ASP A 168 -0.81 -19.66 -3.39
CA ASP A 168 -1.67 -20.51 -2.59
C ASP A 168 -0.91 -21.76 -2.07
N GLU A 169 -1.58 -22.59 -1.28
CA GLU A 169 -0.97 -23.81 -0.71
C GLU A 169 -0.61 -24.85 -1.78
N SER A 170 -1.24 -24.81 -2.94
CA SER A 170 -0.89 -25.69 -4.07
C SER A 170 0.36 -25.21 -4.82
N GLY A 171 0.90 -24.06 -4.47
CA GLY A 171 2.04 -23.44 -5.17
C GLY A 171 1.65 -22.69 -6.43
N ARG A 172 0.37 -22.35 -6.61
CA ARG A 172 -0.12 -21.56 -7.74
C ARG A 172 0.00 -20.08 -7.42
N LEU A 173 0.48 -19.27 -8.36
CA LEU A 173 0.51 -17.82 -8.25
C LEU A 173 -0.91 -17.27 -8.37
N VAL A 174 -1.42 -16.66 -7.29
CA VAL A 174 -2.77 -16.09 -7.25
C VAL A 174 -2.79 -14.57 -7.39
N PHE A 175 -1.71 -13.90 -7.00
CA PHE A 175 -1.63 -12.44 -7.08
C PHE A 175 -0.19 -11.97 -7.29
N SER A 176 0.00 -10.94 -8.11
CA SER A 176 1.27 -10.21 -8.25
C SER A 176 1.03 -8.72 -8.11
N ASP A 177 1.97 -8.04 -7.46
CA ASP A 177 1.86 -6.65 -7.02
C ASP A 177 3.19 -5.93 -7.26
N GLU A 178 3.19 -4.97 -8.13
CA GLU A 178 4.35 -4.21 -8.54
C GLU A 178 4.19 -2.76 -8.14
N SER A 179 4.97 -2.31 -7.16
CA SER A 179 4.93 -0.96 -6.62
C SER A 179 6.17 -0.17 -7.03
N LEU A 180 5.98 0.96 -7.70
CA LEU A 180 7.03 1.89 -8.09
C LEU A 180 7.11 3.05 -7.11
N TYR A 181 8.26 3.18 -6.45
CA TYR A 181 8.52 4.27 -5.51
C TYR A 181 9.62 5.20 -6.03
N LEU A 182 9.57 6.47 -5.64
CA LEU A 182 10.59 7.48 -5.90
C LEU A 182 11.24 7.94 -4.58
N SER A 183 12.56 7.79 -4.49
CA SER A 183 13.40 8.48 -3.52
C SER A 183 13.96 9.75 -4.16
N LYS A 184 13.58 10.92 -3.62
CA LYS A 184 14.13 12.19 -4.11
C LYS A 184 15.59 12.33 -3.71
N THR A 185 16.43 12.73 -4.66
CA THR A 185 17.80 13.19 -4.39
C THR A 185 17.87 14.71 -4.53
N ALA A 186 18.73 15.34 -3.71
CA ALA A 186 19.08 16.73 -3.95
C ALA A 186 20.02 16.77 -5.15
N ASP A 187 19.53 17.19 -6.29
CA ASP A 187 20.36 17.45 -7.46
C ASP A 187 21.06 18.80 -7.28
N ARG A 188 22.36 18.81 -7.04
CA ARG A 188 23.18 20.03 -7.01
C ARG A 188 23.68 20.41 -8.41
N GLY A 189 23.10 19.89 -9.48
CA GLY A 189 23.67 20.04 -10.82
C GLY A 189 22.70 20.36 -11.96
N ALA A 190 21.40 20.36 -11.73
CA ALA A 190 20.49 20.93 -12.73
C ALA A 190 20.38 22.42 -12.46
N GLY A 191 21.02 23.22 -13.32
CA GLY A 191 20.96 24.67 -13.29
C GLY A 191 19.55 25.17 -13.04
N GLU A 192 19.43 26.39 -12.53
CA GLU A 192 18.21 27.14 -12.35
C GLU A 192 17.27 26.96 -13.55
N GLY A 193 16.63 25.81 -13.56
CA GLY A 193 15.52 25.54 -14.44
C GLY A 193 14.43 26.44 -13.95
N SER A 194 14.15 27.47 -14.71
CA SER A 194 13.00 28.37 -14.66
C SER A 194 11.84 27.80 -13.89
N PRO A 195 11.09 28.63 -13.15
CA PRO A 195 9.83 28.22 -12.56
C PRO A 195 9.07 27.49 -13.68
N SER A 196 8.81 26.22 -13.47
CA SER A 196 8.17 25.33 -14.42
C SER A 196 7.17 26.17 -15.21
N ALA A 197 7.51 26.48 -16.47
CA ALA A 197 6.53 27.00 -17.40
C ALA A 197 5.27 26.20 -17.13
N LYS A 198 4.14 26.86 -16.98
CA LYS A 198 2.83 26.21 -17.01
C LYS A 198 2.77 25.50 -18.34
N THR A 199 3.46 24.33 -18.42
CA THR A 199 3.24 23.41 -19.51
C THR A 199 1.74 23.19 -19.45
N ASP A 200 1.04 23.49 -20.52
CA ASP A 200 -0.35 23.14 -20.75
C ASP A 200 -0.48 21.64 -20.46
N ARG A 201 -0.68 21.32 -19.16
CA ARG A 201 -1.08 19.98 -18.80
C ARG A 201 -2.50 19.88 -19.31
N PRO A 202 -2.79 18.93 -20.21
CA PRO A 202 -4.15 18.73 -20.65
C PRO A 202 -5.05 18.65 -19.43
N ASP A 203 -6.21 19.30 -19.49
CA ASP A 203 -7.16 19.29 -18.37
C ASP A 203 -7.42 17.81 -18.01
N ALA A 204 -7.16 17.45 -16.76
CA ALA A 204 -7.33 16.06 -16.31
C ALA A 204 -8.79 15.57 -16.47
N ARG A 205 -9.73 16.47 -16.81
CA ARG A 205 -11.14 16.17 -17.12
C ARG A 205 -11.40 15.96 -18.60
N GLU A 206 -10.44 16.26 -19.46
CA GLU A 206 -10.60 16.10 -20.92
C GLU A 206 -10.91 14.64 -21.27
N GLY A 207 -11.91 14.45 -22.13
CA GLY A 207 -12.41 13.11 -22.52
C GLY A 207 -13.07 12.31 -21.39
N ALA A 208 -13.39 12.94 -20.25
CA ALA A 208 -13.92 12.26 -19.08
C ALA A 208 -15.30 12.79 -18.66
N ARG A 209 -16.15 11.89 -18.11
CA ARG A 209 -17.47 12.22 -17.56
C ARG A 209 -17.44 12.19 -16.03
N LEU A 210 -17.99 13.21 -15.39
CA LEU A 210 -18.18 13.23 -13.92
C LEU A 210 -19.17 12.13 -13.52
N ILE A 211 -18.74 11.23 -12.62
CA ILE A 211 -19.55 10.11 -12.14
C ILE A 211 -19.87 10.19 -10.65
N GLY A 212 -19.23 11.09 -9.91
CA GLY A 212 -19.50 11.26 -8.49
C GLY A 212 -18.49 12.15 -7.78
N ARG A 213 -18.67 12.23 -6.47
CA ARG A 213 -17.82 13.03 -5.58
C ARG A 213 -17.62 12.32 -4.25
N TRP A 214 -16.39 12.22 -3.82
CA TRP A 214 -16.06 11.74 -2.48
C TRP A 214 -15.84 12.92 -1.53
N ARG A 215 -16.43 12.81 -0.34
CA ARG A 215 -16.07 13.61 0.82
C ARG A 215 -15.29 12.72 1.77
N LEU A 216 -13.99 12.99 1.91
CA LEU A 216 -13.07 12.20 2.71
C LEU A 216 -12.88 12.90 4.06
N PRO A 217 -13.34 12.27 5.17
CA PRO A 217 -13.19 12.85 6.51
C PRO A 217 -11.72 12.83 6.96
N GLY A 218 -11.41 13.64 7.97
CA GLY A 218 -10.04 13.79 8.47
C GLY A 218 -9.45 12.53 9.11
N ASP A 219 -10.28 11.57 9.50
CA ASP A 219 -9.90 10.33 10.17
C ASP A 219 -9.71 9.13 9.23
N ILE A 220 -9.99 9.30 7.92
CA ILE A 220 -9.93 8.17 6.98
C ILE A 220 -8.53 7.53 6.89
N GLY A 221 -7.47 8.31 7.11
CA GLY A 221 -6.12 7.78 7.19
C GLY A 221 -5.95 6.76 8.31
N ARG A 222 -6.44 7.06 9.52
CA ARG A 222 -6.40 6.11 10.66
C ARG A 222 -7.29 4.89 10.43
N ARG A 223 -8.48 5.09 9.88
CA ARG A 223 -9.42 3.99 9.58
C ARG A 223 -8.82 3.01 8.59
N TYR A 224 -8.18 3.51 7.54
CA TYR A 224 -7.49 2.66 6.56
C TYR A 224 -6.23 2.01 7.17
N ALA A 225 -5.44 2.74 7.96
CA ALA A 225 -4.27 2.18 8.65
C ALA A 225 -4.64 0.96 9.52
N ALA A 226 -5.80 1.00 10.19
CA ALA A 226 -6.26 -0.09 11.06
C ALA A 226 -6.52 -1.40 10.28
N VAL A 227 -6.95 -1.33 9.02
CA VAL A 227 -7.27 -2.52 8.20
C VAL A 227 -6.13 -2.89 7.25
N SER A 228 -5.32 -1.93 6.80
CA SER A 228 -4.20 -2.15 5.89
C SER A 228 -2.89 -2.50 6.58
N GLY A 229 -2.70 -2.03 7.82
CA GLY A 229 -1.43 -2.11 8.52
C GLY A 229 -0.42 -1.04 8.12
N ASP A 230 -0.77 -0.13 7.19
CA ASP A 230 0.08 1.02 6.85
C ASP A 230 -0.13 2.16 7.86
N ALA A 231 0.68 2.16 8.89
CA ALA A 231 0.65 3.15 9.97
C ALA A 231 1.68 4.29 9.78
N ASN A 232 2.01 4.66 8.52
CA ASN A 232 2.91 5.78 8.26
C ASN A 232 2.34 7.06 8.90
N PRO A 233 3.13 7.76 9.75
CA PRO A 233 2.67 8.94 10.52
C PRO A 233 2.02 10.05 9.69
N ILE A 234 2.39 10.19 8.41
CA ILE A 234 1.80 11.21 7.52
C ILE A 234 0.31 11.02 7.26
N HIS A 235 -0.21 9.82 7.52
CA HIS A 235 -1.62 9.47 7.34
C HIS A 235 -2.43 9.51 8.63
N LEU A 236 -1.78 9.44 9.80
CA LEU A 236 -2.47 9.21 11.07
C LEU A 236 -3.09 10.48 11.67
N SER A 237 -2.40 11.62 11.57
CA SER A 237 -2.90 12.88 12.08
C SER A 237 -2.24 14.09 11.42
N ALA A 238 -2.89 15.25 11.51
CA ALA A 238 -2.29 16.49 11.03
C ALA A 238 -1.01 16.87 11.83
N VAL A 239 -0.96 16.52 13.12
CA VAL A 239 0.20 16.81 13.98
C VAL A 239 1.40 15.96 13.55
N SER A 240 1.20 14.63 13.42
CA SER A 240 2.28 13.75 12.96
C SER A 240 2.72 14.08 11.53
N ALA A 241 1.77 14.37 10.62
CA ALA A 241 2.09 14.77 9.25
C ALA A 241 2.92 16.07 9.17
N LYS A 242 2.62 17.06 10.02
CA LYS A 242 3.41 18.31 10.09
C LYS A 242 4.84 18.05 10.55
N ALA A 243 5.07 17.12 11.48
CA ALA A 243 6.41 16.73 11.91
C ALA A 243 7.27 16.16 10.75
N PHE A 244 6.61 15.63 9.70
CA PHE A 244 7.23 15.16 8.45
C PHE A 244 7.15 16.19 7.30
N GLY A 245 6.88 17.46 7.60
CA GLY A 245 6.88 18.55 6.61
C GLY A 245 5.63 18.62 5.73
N MET A 246 4.56 17.89 6.07
CA MET A 246 3.28 17.95 5.36
C MET A 246 2.39 19.05 5.95
N LYS A 247 1.54 19.67 5.13
CA LYS A 247 0.61 20.71 5.62
C LYS A 247 -0.56 20.15 6.45
N SER A 248 -0.95 18.89 6.22
CA SER A 248 -1.99 18.15 6.94
C SER A 248 -1.79 16.65 6.73
N SER A 249 -2.59 15.82 7.40
CA SER A 249 -2.62 14.37 7.12
C SER A 249 -3.09 14.08 5.68
N LEU A 250 -2.65 12.95 5.15
CA LEU A 250 -2.93 12.50 3.79
C LEU A 250 -3.83 11.27 3.79
N ALA A 251 -4.73 11.15 2.82
CA ALA A 251 -5.30 9.86 2.51
C ALA A 251 -4.21 8.95 1.91
N HIS A 252 -4.26 7.64 2.23
CA HIS A 252 -3.40 6.67 1.57
C HIS A 252 -3.74 6.59 0.09
N GLY A 253 -2.73 6.52 -0.78
CA GLY A 253 -2.94 6.35 -2.21
C GLY A 253 -3.72 5.07 -2.49
N MET A 254 -3.34 3.96 -1.85
CA MET A 254 -3.99 2.66 -2.03
C MET A 254 -5.42 2.60 -1.47
N TYR A 255 -5.79 3.43 -0.48
CA TYR A 255 -7.19 3.61 -0.10
C TYR A 255 -8.01 4.16 -1.27
N CYS A 256 -7.51 5.24 -1.90
CA CYS A 256 -8.19 5.85 -3.03
C CYS A 256 -8.25 4.88 -4.23
N ALA A 257 -7.16 4.15 -4.50
CA ALA A 257 -7.09 3.17 -5.57
C ALA A 257 -8.08 2.02 -5.37
N SER A 258 -8.08 1.40 -4.18
CA SER A 258 -8.99 0.29 -3.85
C SER A 258 -10.45 0.71 -3.91
N ARG A 259 -10.77 1.91 -3.41
CA ARG A 259 -12.12 2.45 -3.50
C ARG A 259 -12.54 2.74 -4.94
N ALA A 260 -11.62 3.21 -5.78
CA ALA A 260 -11.89 3.49 -7.19
C ALA A 260 -12.06 2.21 -8.01
N LEU A 261 -11.37 1.12 -7.66
CA LEU A 261 -11.52 -0.17 -8.31
C LEU A 261 -12.97 -0.67 -8.26
N GLY A 262 -13.67 -0.49 -7.14
CA GLY A 262 -15.09 -0.83 -7.01
C GLY A 262 -16.05 0.00 -7.88
N LEU A 263 -15.56 1.07 -8.53
CA LEU A 263 -16.32 1.82 -9.55
C LEU A 263 -16.09 1.30 -10.97
N LEU A 264 -15.07 0.45 -11.16
CA LEU A 264 -14.69 -0.13 -12.46
C LEU A 264 -15.20 -1.55 -12.63
N VAL A 265 -15.29 -2.30 -11.53
CA VAL A 265 -15.71 -3.71 -11.53
C VAL A 265 -16.70 -3.97 -10.43
N SER A 266 -17.64 -4.89 -10.68
CA SER A 266 -18.65 -5.31 -9.70
C SER A 266 -18.08 -6.22 -8.62
N ASP A 267 -17.07 -7.04 -8.98
CA ASP A 267 -16.32 -7.88 -8.05
C ASP A 267 -14.84 -7.47 -8.04
N PRO A 268 -14.40 -6.68 -7.05
CA PRO A 268 -13.00 -6.28 -6.91
C PRO A 268 -12.03 -7.41 -6.54
N GLY A 269 -12.53 -8.61 -6.26
CA GLY A 269 -11.74 -9.83 -6.02
C GLY A 269 -11.57 -10.69 -7.28
N ALA A 270 -12.29 -10.37 -8.37
CA ALA A 270 -12.18 -11.10 -9.63
C ALA A 270 -10.79 -11.01 -10.26
N ALA A 271 -10.46 -12.02 -11.07
CA ALA A 271 -9.22 -12.02 -11.84
C ALA A 271 -9.16 -10.81 -12.80
N GLY A 272 -7.97 -10.25 -12.92
CA GLY A 272 -7.70 -9.08 -13.77
C GLY A 272 -6.52 -8.27 -13.31
N THR A 273 -6.12 -7.33 -14.14
CA THR A 273 -5.03 -6.39 -13.84
C THR A 273 -5.60 -5.00 -13.58
N TRP A 274 -5.29 -4.43 -12.45
CA TRP A 274 -5.56 -3.03 -12.16
C TRP A 274 -4.25 -2.27 -12.02
N ARG A 275 -4.27 -1.04 -12.51
CA ARG A 275 -3.14 -0.12 -12.42
C ARG A 275 -3.59 1.18 -11.82
N VAL A 276 -2.80 1.73 -10.93
CA VAL A 276 -2.98 3.09 -10.41
C VAL A 276 -1.73 3.92 -10.63
N THR A 277 -1.92 5.15 -11.09
CA THR A 277 -0.88 6.19 -11.09
C THR A 277 -1.25 7.27 -10.09
N PHE A 278 -0.29 7.64 -9.24
CA PHE A 278 -0.48 8.67 -8.23
C PHE A 278 0.07 10.01 -8.70
N GLY A 279 -0.74 11.05 -8.56
CA GLY A 279 -0.38 12.42 -8.88
C GLY A 279 -0.12 13.26 -7.63
N SER A 280 -1.00 14.21 -7.37
CA SER A 280 -0.90 15.09 -6.20
C SER A 280 -1.46 14.42 -4.93
N PRO A 281 -0.87 14.66 -3.74
CA PRO A 281 -1.39 14.11 -2.50
C PRO A 281 -2.81 14.63 -2.19
N VAL A 282 -3.62 13.78 -1.56
CA VAL A 282 -4.96 14.10 -1.06
C VAL A 282 -4.85 14.51 0.41
N PHE A 283 -4.80 15.79 0.69
CA PHE A 283 -4.76 16.32 2.06
C PHE A 283 -6.14 16.27 2.72
N LEU A 284 -6.22 15.70 3.92
CA LEU A 284 -7.46 15.51 4.66
C LEU A 284 -7.82 16.71 5.58
N PRO A 285 -9.12 17.01 5.75
CA PRO A 285 -10.27 16.47 5.01
C PRO A 285 -10.27 16.94 3.55
N ALA A 286 -10.86 16.13 2.65
CA ALA A 286 -10.82 16.40 1.21
C ALA A 286 -12.16 16.21 0.51
N THR A 287 -12.32 16.90 -0.60
CA THR A 287 -13.33 16.60 -1.62
C THR A 287 -12.61 16.22 -2.90
N VAL A 288 -12.98 15.08 -3.48
CA VAL A 288 -12.40 14.53 -4.71
C VAL A 288 -13.53 14.25 -5.69
N ASP A 289 -13.50 14.89 -6.85
CA ASP A 289 -14.42 14.61 -7.94
C ASP A 289 -13.93 13.40 -8.74
N LEU A 290 -14.84 12.52 -9.10
CA LEU A 290 -14.54 11.27 -9.78
C LEU A 290 -15.00 11.38 -11.23
N TRP A 291 -14.06 11.15 -12.13
CA TRP A 291 -14.26 11.26 -13.56
C TRP A 291 -13.95 9.94 -14.23
N LYS A 292 -14.92 9.39 -14.95
CA LYS A 292 -14.76 8.17 -15.74
C LYS A 292 -14.24 8.55 -17.12
N VAL A 293 -13.14 7.93 -17.51
CA VAL A 293 -12.55 8.03 -18.84
C VAL A 293 -12.94 6.77 -19.61
N CYS A 294 -13.50 6.95 -20.77
CA CYS A 294 -13.73 5.89 -21.76
C CYS A 294 -12.81 6.22 -22.92
N ASP A 295 -11.74 5.50 -23.08
CA ASP A 295 -10.89 5.63 -24.26
C ASP A 295 -11.38 4.63 -25.31
N PRO A 296 -11.98 5.10 -26.41
CA PRO A 296 -12.48 4.21 -27.46
C PRO A 296 -11.36 3.46 -28.20
N GLU A 297 -10.10 3.94 -28.11
CA GLU A 297 -8.95 3.32 -28.77
C GLU A 297 -8.23 2.28 -27.89
N SER A 298 -8.55 2.21 -26.59
CA SER A 298 -7.88 1.35 -25.62
C SER A 298 -8.61 0.04 -25.35
N ASP A 299 -9.09 -0.67 -26.37
CA ASP A 299 -9.70 -2.01 -26.28
C ASP A 299 -10.72 -2.14 -25.10
N GLY A 300 -11.56 -1.12 -24.95
CA GLY A 300 -12.58 -1.07 -23.88
C GLY A 300 -12.05 -0.87 -22.47
N GLN A 301 -10.79 -0.50 -22.27
CA GLN A 301 -10.23 -0.19 -20.96
C GLN A 301 -10.91 1.06 -20.40
N THR A 302 -11.51 0.93 -19.24
CA THR A 302 -12.13 2.04 -18.51
C THR A 302 -11.21 2.49 -17.38
N ALA A 303 -11.10 3.81 -17.17
CA ALA A 303 -10.36 4.36 -16.05
C ALA A 303 -11.20 5.33 -15.23
N VAL A 304 -10.85 5.50 -13.95
CA VAL A 304 -11.40 6.51 -13.05
C VAL A 304 -10.30 7.43 -12.58
N ARG A 305 -10.48 8.73 -12.79
CA ARG A 305 -9.61 9.79 -12.28
C ARG A 305 -10.22 10.42 -11.04
N GLY A 306 -9.42 10.57 -9.98
CA GLY A 306 -9.75 11.40 -8.84
C GLY A 306 -9.14 12.78 -9.00
N ILE A 307 -9.99 13.83 -9.06
CA ILE A 307 -9.58 15.19 -9.34
C ILE A 307 -9.99 16.11 -8.19
N GLY A 308 -9.06 16.91 -7.69
CA GLY A 308 -9.26 17.90 -6.67
C GLY A 308 -9.44 19.32 -7.24
N ARG A 309 -9.39 20.29 -6.33
CA ARG A 309 -9.48 21.72 -6.69
C ARG A 309 -8.43 22.11 -7.73
N GLY A 310 -8.81 22.95 -8.70
CA GLY A 310 -7.94 23.46 -9.76
C GLY A 310 -7.52 22.36 -10.75
N ALA A 311 -8.41 21.41 -11.05
CA ALA A 311 -8.18 20.31 -11.98
C ALA A 311 -6.95 19.45 -11.66
N ARG A 312 -6.54 19.41 -10.38
CA ARG A 312 -5.38 18.67 -9.94
C ARG A 312 -5.70 17.17 -9.84
N ARG A 313 -5.10 16.36 -10.70
CA ARG A 313 -5.23 14.90 -10.63
C ARG A 313 -4.51 14.37 -9.39
N HIS A 314 -5.25 13.62 -8.57
CA HIS A 314 -4.73 12.91 -7.41
C HIS A 314 -4.32 11.49 -7.76
N PHE A 315 -5.14 10.79 -8.52
CA PHE A 315 -4.89 9.43 -8.98
C PHE A 315 -5.66 9.14 -10.27
N GLU A 316 -5.23 8.10 -10.96
CA GLU A 316 -5.98 7.46 -12.03
C GLU A 316 -5.87 5.95 -11.84
N VAL A 317 -7.02 5.27 -11.86
CA VAL A 317 -7.11 3.81 -11.71
C VAL A 317 -7.76 3.26 -12.96
N SER A 318 -7.14 2.25 -13.56
CA SER A 318 -7.69 1.48 -14.67
C SER A 318 -7.77 0.00 -14.32
N PHE A 319 -8.65 -0.71 -15.01
CA PHE A 319 -8.80 -2.15 -14.85
C PHE A 319 -8.93 -2.81 -16.22
N ARG A 320 -8.29 -3.97 -16.37
CA ARG A 320 -8.37 -4.84 -17.55
C ARG A 320 -8.69 -6.26 -17.10
N ARG A 321 -9.69 -6.87 -17.71
CA ARG A 321 -9.99 -8.28 -17.51
C ARG A 321 -8.89 -9.16 -18.10
N PRO A 322 -8.71 -10.40 -17.64
CA PRO A 322 -7.86 -11.37 -18.33
C PRO A 322 -8.38 -11.55 -19.75
N SER A 323 -7.47 -11.67 -20.70
CA SER A 323 -7.78 -12.08 -22.09
C SER A 323 -8.18 -13.54 -22.15
#